data_10ac85d17a5742a92d1018aaf311bc70
#
_entry.id   10ac85d17a5742a92d1018aaf311bc70
#
_cell.length_a   1.000
_cell.length_b   1.000
_cell.length_c   1.000
_cell.angle_alpha   90.00
_cell.angle_beta   90.00
_cell.angle_gamma   90.00
#
_symmetry.space_group_name_H-M   'P 1'
#
loop_
_entity.id
_entity.type
_entity.pdbx_description
1 polymer ?
#
loop_
_entity_poly.entity_id
_entity_poly.type
_entity_poly.pdbx_seq_one_letter_code
_entity_poly.pdbx_strand_id
1 'polypeptide(L)'
;ESVYLPSVKTMGNHTFGDTDSIKTVFAPNLESVEHLPECDGLTIYLSDKFISTTVNNENNYFIVAPTGSYAELWANENSYEFIPSDYRDSSLSSPVNVEDKGRSIRVTKTGLRFGFSWDEIPEIENLASDIEYGFIYHYNYDNTPYDSSQLTVENVGTDNIKQKTAYNLDHSTEGTTVFNLVFTDIPASNYDANISVRAYVCIDGMYFYSNSLNGSFEEVSELVLKDSEIDQNTKNAVEKLLNKEA
;
A
#
# COMPACT_ATOMS: atom_id res chain seq x y z
N GLU A 1 -7.13 18.50 10.62
CA GLU A 1 -6.38 18.92 9.43
C GLU A 1 -5.10 18.11 9.29
N SER A 2 -4.66 17.87 8.05
CA SER A 2 -3.38 17.21 7.75
C SER A 2 -2.36 18.25 7.27
N VAL A 3 -1.10 18.04 7.63
CA VAL A 3 0.03 18.88 7.21
C VAL A 3 1.08 18.00 6.52
N TYR A 4 1.57 18.42 5.37
CA TYR A 4 2.62 17.76 4.64
C TYR A 4 3.90 18.61 4.62
N LEU A 5 5.01 18.02 5.06
CA LEU A 5 6.29 18.69 5.28
C LEU A 5 7.44 18.00 4.51
N PRO A 6 7.43 18.04 3.17
CA PRO A 6 8.35 17.23 2.35
C PRO A 6 9.83 17.63 2.51
N SER A 7 10.11 18.86 2.87
CA SER A 7 11.48 19.39 2.93
C SER A 7 12.00 19.62 4.36
N VAL A 8 11.17 19.36 5.37
CA VAL A 8 11.54 19.62 6.76
C VAL A 8 12.42 18.51 7.27
N LYS A 9 13.60 18.88 7.78
CA LYS A 9 14.57 17.96 8.40
C LYS A 9 14.57 18.00 9.91
N THR A 10 14.20 19.13 10.49
CA THR A 10 14.16 19.30 11.94
C THR A 10 12.90 20.04 12.34
N MET A 11 12.22 19.54 13.35
CA MET A 11 11.12 20.22 14.03
C MET A 11 11.60 20.73 15.38
N GLY A 12 11.57 22.06 15.55
CA GLY A 12 11.95 22.73 16.79
C GLY A 12 10.75 23.11 17.64
N ASN A 13 11.01 23.91 18.69
CA ASN A 13 9.98 24.44 19.58
C ASN A 13 8.95 25.27 18.82
N HIS A 14 7.67 25.07 19.15
CA HIS A 14 6.54 25.84 18.62
C HIS A 14 6.33 25.72 17.10
N THR A 15 6.79 24.64 16.46
CA THR A 15 6.66 24.44 15.00
C THR A 15 5.23 24.63 14.52
N PHE A 16 4.21 24.31 15.32
CA PHE A 16 2.79 24.47 14.98
C PHE A 16 2.02 25.42 15.91
N GLY A 17 2.68 26.05 16.89
CA GLY A 17 2.02 26.89 17.89
C GLY A 17 0.91 26.16 18.66
N ASP A 18 -0.08 26.91 19.12
CA ASP A 18 -1.22 26.38 19.90
C ASP A 18 -2.37 25.91 18.94
N THR A 19 -2.10 24.96 18.04
CA THR A 19 -3.10 24.52 17.07
C THR A 19 -3.64 23.12 17.41
N ASP A 20 -4.79 23.04 18.07
CA ASP A 20 -5.52 21.79 18.32
C ASP A 20 -6.15 21.16 17.06
N SER A 21 -6.05 21.82 15.91
CA SER A 21 -6.73 21.41 14.68
C SER A 21 -5.92 20.40 13.85
N ILE A 22 -4.60 20.30 14.07
CA ILE A 22 -3.75 19.36 13.35
C ILE A 22 -3.94 17.97 13.94
N LYS A 23 -4.29 17.01 13.08
CA LYS A 23 -4.48 15.60 13.45
C LYS A 23 -3.44 14.69 12.82
N THR A 24 -2.80 15.15 11.72
CA THR A 24 -1.86 14.34 10.97
C THR A 24 -0.73 15.19 10.45
N VAL A 25 0.49 14.69 10.60
CA VAL A 25 1.71 15.29 10.02
C VAL A 25 2.42 14.24 9.19
N PHE A 26 2.69 14.57 7.92
CA PHE A 26 3.55 13.78 7.03
C PHE A 26 4.90 14.47 6.91
N ALA A 27 5.95 13.82 7.37
CA ALA A 27 7.29 14.39 7.39
C ALA A 27 8.34 13.38 6.88
N PRO A 28 8.36 13.07 5.56
CA PRO A 28 9.17 12.00 4.97
C PRO A 28 10.68 12.24 5.07
N ASN A 29 11.10 13.47 5.23
CA ASN A 29 12.51 13.83 5.32
C ASN A 29 12.93 14.34 6.72
N LEU A 30 12.06 14.15 7.71
CA LEU A 30 12.35 14.55 9.08
C LEU A 30 13.44 13.65 9.68
N GLU A 31 14.52 14.26 10.09
CA GLU A 31 15.67 13.58 10.70
C GLU A 31 15.63 13.72 12.24
N SER A 32 15.11 14.84 12.75
CA SER A 32 15.09 15.10 14.19
C SER A 32 13.93 15.97 14.65
N VAL A 33 13.52 15.76 15.90
CA VAL A 33 12.51 16.56 16.60
C VAL A 33 13.11 17.05 17.93
N GLU A 34 13.05 18.34 18.16
CA GLU A 34 13.39 18.93 19.46
C GLU A 34 12.16 19.00 20.37
N HIS A 35 10.99 19.30 19.77
CA HIS A 35 9.70 19.34 20.43
C HIS A 35 8.58 18.91 19.49
N LEU A 36 7.68 18.07 19.98
CA LEU A 36 6.44 17.76 19.28
C LEU A 36 5.37 18.84 19.54
N PRO A 37 4.42 19.04 18.61
CA PRO A 37 3.28 19.93 18.84
C PRO A 37 2.48 19.49 20.07
N GLU A 38 1.95 20.44 20.85
CA GLU A 38 1.09 20.15 22.01
C GLU A 38 -0.34 19.74 21.57
N CYS A 39 -0.43 18.74 20.70
CA CYS A 39 -1.70 18.22 20.15
C CYS A 39 -1.90 16.77 20.60
N ASP A 40 -2.86 16.50 21.45
CA ASP A 40 -3.19 15.13 21.85
C ASP A 40 -3.79 14.33 20.70
N GLY A 41 -3.38 13.08 20.54
CA GLY A 41 -3.81 12.17 19.48
C GLY A 41 -3.29 12.53 18.08
N LEU A 42 -2.17 13.24 17.99
CA LEU A 42 -1.52 13.56 16.71
C LEU A 42 -0.87 12.32 16.11
N THR A 43 -1.15 12.05 14.84
CA THR A 43 -0.49 11.00 14.04
C THR A 43 0.65 11.59 13.23
N ILE A 44 1.85 11.05 13.38
CA ILE A 44 3.06 11.52 12.69
C ILE A 44 3.62 10.39 11.81
N TYR A 45 3.69 10.64 10.51
CA TYR A 45 4.27 9.74 9.51
C TYR A 45 5.74 10.09 9.31
N LEU A 46 6.61 9.13 9.58
CA LEU A 46 8.07 9.25 9.50
C LEU A 46 8.62 8.18 8.56
N SER A 47 9.74 8.49 7.91
CA SER A 47 10.52 7.52 7.13
C SER A 47 11.65 6.91 7.98
N ASP A 48 12.45 6.06 7.33
CA ASP A 48 13.68 5.49 7.87
C ASP A 48 14.81 6.52 8.13
N LYS A 49 14.63 7.76 7.64
CA LYS A 49 15.57 8.88 7.85
C LYS A 49 15.52 9.47 9.26
N PHE A 50 14.45 9.19 10.01
CA PHE A 50 14.27 9.72 11.35
C PHE A 50 15.25 9.06 12.33
N ILE A 51 16.04 9.90 13.05
CA ILE A 51 17.10 9.45 13.98
C ILE A 51 17.11 10.24 15.30
N SER A 52 16.03 10.91 15.67
CA SER A 52 15.97 11.77 16.86
C SER A 52 15.96 10.96 18.16
N THR A 53 16.67 11.46 19.15
CA THR A 53 16.79 10.82 20.48
C THR A 53 16.05 11.58 21.59
N THR A 54 15.52 12.75 21.29
CA THR A 54 14.87 13.60 22.29
C THR A 54 13.38 13.67 22.07
N VAL A 55 12.58 13.43 23.12
CA VAL A 55 11.44 14.27 23.48
C VAL A 55 10.77 13.73 24.73
N ASN A 56 10.42 14.61 25.67
CA ASN A 56 9.48 14.34 26.74
C ASN A 56 8.25 15.22 26.52
N ASN A 57 7.19 14.61 26.04
CA ASN A 57 5.88 15.25 26.00
C ASN A 57 4.86 14.34 26.67
N GLU A 58 3.99 14.89 27.50
CA GLU A 58 2.95 14.14 28.20
C GLU A 58 1.75 13.79 27.29
N ASN A 59 1.77 14.22 26.03
CA ASN A 59 0.71 13.98 25.06
C ASN A 59 0.78 12.60 24.41
N ASN A 60 -0.36 12.06 24.01
CA ASN A 60 -0.42 10.79 23.29
C ASN A 60 -0.18 11.03 21.79
N TYR A 61 0.82 10.38 21.22
CA TYR A 61 1.13 10.43 19.79
C TYR A 61 1.04 9.05 19.17
N PHE A 62 0.63 9.02 17.90
CA PHE A 62 0.70 7.86 17.04
C PHE A 62 1.85 8.04 16.06
N ILE A 63 2.85 7.17 16.12
CA ILE A 63 4.03 7.24 15.26
C ILE A 63 3.91 6.16 14.19
N VAL A 64 3.79 6.57 12.95
CA VAL A 64 3.69 5.67 11.79
C VAL A 64 5.02 5.66 11.05
N ALA A 65 5.69 4.52 11.03
CA ALA A 65 7.00 4.38 10.40
C ALA A 65 7.29 2.91 10.04
N PRO A 66 8.31 2.62 9.22
CA PRO A 66 8.70 1.24 8.92
C PRO A 66 9.09 0.44 10.16
N THR A 67 8.72 -0.84 10.20
CA THR A 67 9.16 -1.77 11.25
C THR A 67 10.70 -1.85 11.29
N GLY A 68 11.28 -1.89 12.48
CA GLY A 68 12.72 -1.93 12.67
C GLY A 68 13.43 -0.57 12.48
N SER A 69 12.67 0.49 12.17
CA SER A 69 13.21 1.84 12.04
C SER A 69 13.62 2.45 13.39
N TYR A 70 14.41 3.50 13.32
CA TYR A 70 14.75 4.27 14.51
C TYR A 70 13.52 4.94 15.16
N ALA A 71 12.52 5.29 14.33
CA ALA A 71 11.26 5.86 14.80
C ALA A 71 10.45 4.88 15.69
N GLU A 72 10.51 3.57 15.42
CA GLU A 72 9.91 2.56 16.29
C GLU A 72 10.58 2.53 17.67
N LEU A 73 11.92 2.50 17.69
CA LEU A 73 12.67 2.53 18.97
C LEU A 73 12.34 3.78 19.77
N TRP A 74 12.34 4.93 19.10
CA TRP A 74 12.04 6.22 19.71
C TRP A 74 10.60 6.30 20.24
N ALA A 75 9.61 5.78 19.48
CA ALA A 75 8.23 5.74 19.94
C ALA A 75 8.09 4.88 21.20
N ASN A 76 8.71 3.70 21.23
CA ASN A 76 8.70 2.81 22.39
C ASN A 76 9.38 3.43 23.62
N GLU A 77 10.51 4.10 23.44
CA GLU A 77 11.24 4.78 24.54
C GLU A 77 10.44 5.94 25.15
N ASN A 78 9.62 6.62 24.34
CA ASN A 78 8.79 7.73 24.78
C ASN A 78 7.34 7.32 25.14
N SER A 79 7.01 6.03 25.10
CA SER A 79 5.67 5.50 25.37
C SER A 79 4.60 6.01 24.40
N TYR A 80 4.96 6.33 23.16
CA TYR A 80 4.04 6.65 22.08
C TYR A 80 3.52 5.38 21.43
N GLU A 81 2.33 5.43 20.86
CA GLU A 81 1.77 4.31 20.12
C GLU A 81 2.44 4.19 18.75
N PHE A 82 3.16 3.08 18.52
CA PHE A 82 3.80 2.80 17.24
C PHE A 82 2.87 2.03 16.32
N ILE A 83 2.77 2.49 15.08
CA ILE A 83 1.99 1.87 14.00
C ILE A 83 2.94 1.56 12.84
N PRO A 84 3.19 0.29 12.52
CA PRO A 84 4.00 -0.09 11.37
C PRO A 84 3.40 0.42 10.06
N SER A 85 4.17 1.18 9.26
CA SER A 85 3.71 1.65 7.94
C SER A 85 3.71 0.54 6.89
N ASP A 86 4.52 -0.48 7.08
CA ASP A 86 4.65 -1.68 6.25
C ASP A 86 3.61 -2.76 6.57
N TYR A 87 2.95 -2.66 7.72
CA TYR A 87 1.84 -3.51 8.10
C TYR A 87 0.55 -2.71 8.18
N ARG A 88 -0.50 -3.18 7.50
CA ARG A 88 -1.83 -2.56 7.59
C ARG A 88 -2.75 -3.42 8.44
N ASP A 89 -3.08 -2.92 9.61
CA ASP A 89 -4.24 -3.37 10.34
C ASP A 89 -5.47 -2.63 9.78
N SER A 90 -6.47 -3.36 9.32
CA SER A 90 -7.72 -2.80 8.79
C SER A 90 -8.52 -1.98 9.82
N SER A 91 -8.14 -2.04 11.09
CA SER A 91 -8.74 -1.25 12.18
C SER A 91 -8.17 0.17 12.29
N LEU A 92 -7.00 0.45 11.66
CA LEU A 92 -6.34 1.74 11.72
C LEU A 92 -6.68 2.56 10.48
N SER A 93 -7.31 3.71 10.67
CA SER A 93 -7.56 4.66 9.59
C SER A 93 -6.25 5.35 9.19
N SER A 94 -5.65 4.93 8.08
CA SER A 94 -4.60 5.71 7.44
C SER A 94 -5.24 6.79 6.57
N PRO A 95 -4.77 8.05 6.59
CA PRO A 95 -5.21 9.03 5.61
C PRO A 95 -4.77 8.67 4.18
N VAL A 96 -3.69 7.91 4.03
CA VAL A 96 -3.30 7.32 2.74
C VAL A 96 -3.89 5.92 2.65
N ASN A 97 -5.02 5.79 1.98
CA ASN A 97 -5.76 4.54 1.86
C ASN A 97 -5.57 3.95 0.47
N VAL A 98 -4.80 2.87 0.37
CA VAL A 98 -4.67 2.08 -0.86
C VAL A 98 -5.64 0.90 -0.77
N GLU A 99 -6.71 0.94 -1.56
CA GLU A 99 -7.76 -0.07 -1.53
C GLU A 99 -7.57 -1.13 -2.61
N ASP A 100 -7.96 -2.35 -2.31
CA ASP A 100 -8.13 -3.38 -3.33
C ASP A 100 -9.47 -3.20 -4.06
N LYS A 101 -9.45 -3.43 -5.38
CA LYS A 101 -10.64 -3.41 -6.28
C LYS A 101 -10.94 -4.79 -6.84
N GLY A 102 -10.33 -5.82 -6.27
CA GLY A 102 -10.59 -7.21 -6.62
C GLY A 102 -9.78 -7.74 -7.80
N ARG A 103 -10.26 -8.86 -8.31
CA ARG A 103 -9.59 -9.66 -9.36
C ARG A 103 -10.52 -9.84 -10.55
N SER A 104 -9.94 -9.92 -11.75
CA SER A 104 -10.71 -10.17 -12.98
C SER A 104 -9.90 -10.93 -14.04
N ILE A 105 -10.61 -11.63 -14.91
CA ILE A 105 -10.03 -12.37 -16.02
C ILE A 105 -9.95 -11.49 -17.28
N ARG A 106 -8.85 -11.62 -18.00
CA ARG A 106 -8.69 -11.08 -19.36
C ARG A 106 -8.76 -12.20 -20.38
N VAL A 107 -9.92 -12.38 -20.97
CA VAL A 107 -10.18 -13.47 -21.92
C VAL A 107 -9.35 -13.40 -23.21
N THR A 108 -8.90 -12.21 -23.62
CA THR A 108 -8.15 -12.02 -24.87
C THR A 108 -6.70 -12.48 -24.84
N LYS A 109 -6.12 -12.65 -23.64
CA LYS A 109 -4.70 -12.99 -23.46
C LYS A 109 -4.43 -13.97 -22.32
N THR A 110 -5.39 -14.80 -21.95
CA THR A 110 -5.27 -15.71 -20.82
C THR A 110 -4.62 -15.01 -19.62
N GLY A 111 -5.28 -13.96 -19.15
CA GLY A 111 -4.69 -13.04 -18.18
C GLY A 111 -5.49 -12.94 -16.90
N LEU A 112 -4.78 -12.73 -15.79
CA LEU A 112 -5.34 -12.43 -14.48
C LEU A 112 -4.95 -11.00 -14.12
N ARG A 113 -5.94 -10.18 -13.72
CA ARG A 113 -5.77 -8.79 -13.29
C ARG A 113 -6.07 -8.66 -11.82
N PHE A 114 -5.25 -7.90 -11.13
CA PHE A 114 -5.44 -7.42 -9.77
C PHE A 114 -5.61 -5.90 -9.83
N GLY A 115 -6.72 -5.40 -9.30
CA GLY A 115 -7.07 -3.99 -9.32
C GLY A 115 -6.90 -3.33 -7.96
N PHE A 116 -6.44 -2.08 -7.97
CA PHE A 116 -6.26 -1.26 -6.77
C PHE A 116 -6.61 0.18 -7.06
N SER A 117 -6.91 0.95 -6.00
CA SER A 117 -7.10 2.38 -6.09
C SER A 117 -6.49 3.09 -4.89
N TRP A 118 -6.22 4.36 -5.08
CA TRP A 118 -5.84 5.30 -4.03
C TRP A 118 -6.70 6.55 -4.16
N ASP A 119 -7.29 6.98 -3.05
CA ASP A 119 -7.97 8.27 -3.00
C ASP A 119 -6.92 9.36 -2.79
N GLU A 120 -6.75 10.19 -3.81
CA GLU A 120 -5.75 11.25 -3.86
C GLU A 120 -6.03 12.29 -2.77
N ILE A 121 -4.96 12.72 -2.09
CA ILE A 121 -5.03 13.78 -1.10
C ILE A 121 -4.43 15.02 -1.75
N PRO A 122 -5.24 16.05 -2.11
CA PRO A 122 -4.78 17.20 -2.87
C PRO A 122 -3.58 17.92 -2.25
N GLU A 123 -3.50 17.96 -0.93
CA GLU A 123 -2.39 18.56 -0.20
C GLU A 123 -1.08 17.80 -0.43
N ILE A 124 -1.15 16.48 -0.51
CA ILE A 124 0.02 15.63 -0.76
C ILE A 124 0.41 15.74 -2.23
N GLU A 125 -0.54 15.61 -3.15
CA GLU A 125 -0.25 15.67 -4.60
C GLU A 125 0.41 16.99 -5.03
N ASN A 126 -0.02 18.09 -4.46
CA ASN A 126 0.53 19.40 -4.80
C ASN A 126 1.92 19.67 -4.18
N LEU A 127 2.30 18.98 -3.13
CA LEU A 127 3.50 19.26 -2.34
C LEU A 127 4.54 18.14 -2.41
N ALA A 128 4.14 16.91 -2.72
CA ALA A 128 5.06 15.79 -2.89
C ALA A 128 6.02 16.03 -4.05
N SER A 129 7.30 15.69 -3.83
CA SER A 129 8.31 15.78 -4.88
C SER A 129 8.26 14.58 -5.82
N ASP A 130 7.82 13.43 -5.29
CA ASP A 130 7.71 12.17 -6.03
C ASP A 130 6.58 11.30 -5.47
N ILE A 131 5.72 10.80 -6.36
CA ILE A 131 4.69 9.82 -6.03
C ILE A 131 4.83 8.63 -6.98
N GLU A 132 5.19 7.48 -6.45
CA GLU A 132 5.32 6.24 -7.19
C GLU A 132 4.19 5.28 -6.82
N TYR A 133 3.64 4.58 -7.82
CA TYR A 133 2.67 3.52 -7.66
C TYR A 133 3.27 2.19 -8.10
N GLY A 134 3.00 1.15 -7.34
CA GLY A 134 3.55 -0.14 -7.70
C GLY A 134 2.91 -1.32 -7.01
N PHE A 135 3.51 -2.46 -7.25
CA PHE A 135 3.05 -3.75 -6.76
C PHE A 135 4.23 -4.57 -6.26
N ILE A 136 3.97 -5.31 -5.21
CA ILE A 136 4.82 -6.39 -4.73
C ILE A 136 4.03 -7.66 -4.87
N TYR A 137 4.64 -8.69 -5.45
CA TYR A 137 3.94 -9.92 -5.72
C TYR A 137 4.84 -11.14 -5.57
N HIS A 138 4.19 -12.24 -5.26
CA HIS A 138 4.78 -13.57 -5.21
C HIS A 138 3.94 -14.54 -6.07
N TYR A 139 4.62 -15.33 -6.89
CA TYR A 139 4.00 -16.36 -7.71
C TYR A 139 4.21 -17.72 -7.03
N ASN A 140 3.14 -18.29 -6.52
CA ASN A 140 3.20 -19.50 -5.72
C ASN A 140 2.65 -20.71 -6.48
N TYR A 141 3.53 -21.65 -6.81
CA TYR A 141 3.19 -22.85 -7.58
C TYR A 141 2.59 -23.97 -6.74
N ASP A 142 2.55 -23.86 -5.42
CA ASP A 142 1.99 -24.87 -4.52
C ASP A 142 0.53 -24.57 -4.09
N ASN A 143 -0.11 -23.59 -4.76
CA ASN A 143 -1.52 -23.20 -4.55
C ASN A 143 -1.84 -22.58 -3.19
N THR A 144 -0.85 -22.28 -2.35
CA THR A 144 -1.07 -21.59 -1.08
C THR A 144 -0.95 -20.09 -1.24
N PRO A 145 -1.81 -19.27 -0.60
CA PRO A 145 -1.60 -17.83 -0.52
C PRO A 145 -0.29 -17.54 0.23
N TYR A 146 0.50 -16.61 -0.31
CA TYR A 146 1.69 -16.13 0.37
C TYR A 146 1.32 -15.20 1.52
N ASP A 147 2.11 -15.23 2.60
CA ASP A 147 1.89 -14.33 3.74
C ASP A 147 2.00 -12.86 3.31
N SER A 148 0.90 -12.14 3.44
CA SER A 148 0.82 -10.73 3.01
C SER A 148 1.77 -9.81 3.76
N SER A 149 2.13 -10.14 5.01
CA SER A 149 3.08 -9.35 5.80
C SER A 149 4.48 -9.34 5.21
N GLN A 150 4.81 -10.36 4.39
CA GLN A 150 6.10 -10.46 3.71
C GLN A 150 6.14 -9.70 2.37
N LEU A 151 4.98 -9.27 1.84
CA LEU A 151 4.92 -8.51 0.59
C LEU A 151 5.21 -7.03 0.85
N THR A 152 6.47 -6.73 1.15
CA THR A 152 6.99 -5.38 1.38
C THR A 152 8.18 -5.10 0.47
N VAL A 153 8.55 -3.83 0.28
CA VAL A 153 9.68 -3.45 -0.58
C VAL A 153 11.02 -3.96 -0.03
N GLU A 154 11.15 -4.07 1.28
CA GLU A 154 12.35 -4.56 1.97
C GLU A 154 12.61 -6.04 1.66
N ASN A 155 11.57 -6.80 1.39
CA ASN A 155 11.66 -8.23 1.10
C ASN A 155 11.81 -8.54 -0.40
N VAL A 156 11.81 -7.53 -1.26
CA VAL A 156 12.01 -7.72 -2.71
C VAL A 156 13.36 -8.39 -2.99
N GLY A 157 13.31 -9.48 -3.76
CA GLY A 157 14.48 -10.31 -4.08
C GLY A 157 14.70 -11.49 -3.13
N THR A 158 13.97 -11.56 -2.01
CA THR A 158 13.92 -12.75 -1.15
C THR A 158 12.73 -13.63 -1.55
N ASP A 159 12.81 -14.94 -1.39
CA ASP A 159 11.72 -15.92 -1.63
C ASP A 159 10.92 -15.71 -2.93
N ASN A 160 11.58 -15.25 -3.99
CA ASN A 160 10.96 -14.88 -5.27
C ASN A 160 9.92 -13.73 -5.18
N ILE A 161 9.96 -12.92 -4.15
CA ILE A 161 9.18 -11.69 -4.08
C ILE A 161 9.70 -10.71 -5.13
N LYS A 162 8.78 -10.17 -5.92
CA LYS A 162 9.09 -9.27 -7.03
C LYS A 162 8.33 -7.95 -6.88
N GLN A 163 8.93 -6.90 -7.40
CA GLN A 163 8.35 -5.57 -7.48
C GLN A 163 8.09 -5.17 -8.93
N LYS A 164 7.06 -4.39 -9.15
CA LYS A 164 6.75 -3.79 -10.46
C LYS A 164 6.10 -2.43 -10.27
N THR A 165 6.67 -1.40 -10.89
CA THR A 165 6.07 -0.06 -10.96
C THR A 165 4.81 -0.09 -11.84
N ALA A 166 3.78 0.64 -11.44
CA ALA A 166 2.57 0.84 -12.24
C ALA A 166 2.80 1.94 -13.28
N TYR A 167 2.50 1.66 -14.55
CA TYR A 167 2.71 2.61 -15.65
C TYR A 167 1.40 3.16 -16.24
N ASN A 168 0.30 2.45 -16.05
CA ASN A 168 -1.01 2.84 -16.58
C ASN A 168 -1.88 3.23 -15.39
N LEU A 169 -1.87 4.50 -15.07
CA LEU A 169 -2.70 5.10 -14.04
C LEU A 169 -3.95 5.68 -14.71
N ASP A 170 -5.11 5.41 -14.11
CA ASP A 170 -6.37 5.99 -14.51
C ASP A 170 -6.82 6.96 -13.42
N HIS A 171 -6.64 8.24 -13.67
CA HIS A 171 -7.00 9.32 -12.75
C HIS A 171 -8.46 9.71 -12.99
N SER A 172 -9.30 9.48 -11.99
CA SER A 172 -10.69 9.92 -12.07
C SER A 172 -10.82 11.42 -11.79
N THR A 173 -11.91 12.01 -12.28
CA THR A 173 -12.25 13.41 -11.97
C THR A 173 -12.64 13.62 -10.51
N GLU A 174 -12.80 12.55 -9.75
CA GLU A 174 -13.19 12.57 -8.34
C GLU A 174 -11.99 12.42 -7.39
N GLY A 175 -10.76 12.52 -7.92
CA GLY A 175 -9.55 12.42 -7.11
C GLY A 175 -9.20 10.99 -6.67
N THR A 176 -9.50 9.99 -7.51
CA THR A 176 -9.11 8.60 -7.27
C THR A 176 -8.23 8.10 -8.40
N THR A 177 -7.05 7.63 -8.09
CA THR A 177 -6.17 6.95 -9.04
C THR A 177 -6.38 5.44 -8.98
N VAL A 178 -6.72 4.84 -10.13
CA VAL A 178 -6.86 3.39 -10.30
C VAL A 178 -5.66 2.83 -11.05
N PHE A 179 -5.11 1.74 -10.56
CA PHE A 179 -3.97 1.06 -11.19
C PHE A 179 -4.08 -0.45 -11.06
N ASN A 180 -3.51 -1.18 -12.02
CA ASN A 180 -3.71 -2.61 -12.13
C ASN A 180 -2.40 -3.34 -12.42
N LEU A 181 -2.23 -4.51 -11.79
CA LEU A 181 -1.24 -5.50 -12.18
C LEU A 181 -1.91 -6.58 -13.02
N VAL A 182 -1.34 -6.86 -14.19
CA VAL A 182 -1.88 -7.88 -15.09
C VAL A 182 -0.81 -8.89 -15.43
N PHE A 183 -1.12 -10.15 -15.20
CA PHE A 183 -0.37 -11.30 -15.70
C PHE A 183 -1.04 -11.78 -16.97
N THR A 184 -0.29 -11.97 -18.05
CA THR A 184 -0.80 -12.43 -19.35
C THR A 184 -0.07 -13.69 -19.80
N ASP A 185 -0.70 -14.41 -20.72
CA ASP A 185 -0.11 -15.61 -21.31
C ASP A 185 0.25 -16.68 -20.27
N ILE A 186 -0.60 -16.81 -19.23
CA ILE A 186 -0.43 -17.82 -18.18
C ILE A 186 -0.56 -19.20 -18.86
N PRO A 187 0.48 -20.06 -18.74
CA PRO A 187 0.41 -21.40 -19.34
C PRO A 187 -0.61 -22.27 -18.60
N ALA A 188 -1.24 -23.20 -19.31
CA ALA A 188 -2.26 -24.08 -18.74
C ALA A 188 -1.76 -24.89 -17.54
N SER A 189 -0.49 -25.25 -17.52
CA SER A 189 0.15 -25.93 -16.38
C SER A 189 0.19 -25.12 -15.09
N ASN A 190 -0.11 -23.82 -15.16
CA ASN A 190 -0.02 -22.88 -14.01
C ASN A 190 -1.35 -22.16 -13.76
N TYR A 191 -2.46 -22.67 -14.28
CA TYR A 191 -3.78 -22.06 -14.05
C TYR A 191 -4.21 -22.09 -12.59
N ASP A 192 -3.79 -23.11 -11.88
CA ASP A 192 -4.02 -23.31 -10.45
C ASP A 192 -3.02 -22.57 -9.55
N ALA A 193 -1.89 -22.10 -10.10
CA ALA A 193 -0.86 -21.41 -9.33
C ALA A 193 -1.39 -20.11 -8.71
N ASN A 194 -1.27 -19.99 -7.39
CA ASN A 194 -1.72 -18.80 -6.67
C ASN A 194 -0.75 -17.64 -6.87
N ILE A 195 -1.28 -16.47 -7.13
CA ILE A 195 -0.53 -15.21 -7.19
C ILE A 195 -1.00 -14.33 -6.05
N SER A 196 -0.07 -13.95 -5.18
CA SER A 196 -0.32 -13.00 -4.10
C SER A 196 0.23 -11.64 -4.51
N VAL A 197 -0.61 -10.61 -4.45
CA VAL A 197 -0.28 -9.25 -4.87
C VAL A 197 -0.65 -8.26 -3.78
N ARG A 198 0.23 -7.34 -3.49
CA ARG A 198 -0.01 -6.18 -2.64
C ARG A 198 0.39 -4.93 -3.39
N ALA A 199 -0.49 -3.94 -3.46
CA ALA A 199 -0.15 -2.66 -4.06
C ALA A 199 0.50 -1.72 -3.04
N TYR A 200 1.26 -0.75 -3.53
CA TYR A 200 1.76 0.35 -2.72
C TYR A 200 1.65 1.69 -3.45
N VAL A 201 1.55 2.74 -2.66
CA VAL A 201 1.84 4.12 -3.06
C VAL A 201 3.03 4.57 -2.24
N CYS A 202 4.08 5.04 -2.90
CA CYS A 202 5.26 5.61 -2.26
C CYS A 202 5.23 7.14 -2.45
N ILE A 203 5.24 7.88 -1.36
CA ILE A 203 5.21 9.34 -1.35
C ILE A 203 6.50 9.83 -0.71
N ASP A 204 7.39 10.41 -1.53
CA ASP A 204 8.71 10.89 -1.08
C ASP A 204 9.49 9.87 -0.24
N GLY A 205 9.42 8.59 -0.61
CA GLY A 205 10.11 7.47 0.06
C GLY A 205 9.33 6.82 1.20
N MET A 206 8.14 7.28 1.55
CA MET A 206 7.25 6.60 2.50
C MET A 206 6.30 5.67 1.75
N TYR A 207 6.28 4.40 2.11
CA TYR A 207 5.45 3.37 1.51
C TYR A 207 4.15 3.16 2.27
N PHE A 208 3.04 3.15 1.52
CA PHE A 208 1.69 2.88 2.02
C PHE A 208 1.12 1.71 1.23
N TYR A 209 0.72 0.65 1.93
CA TYR A 209 0.35 -0.61 1.31
C TYR A 209 -1.15 -0.86 1.37
N SER A 210 -1.67 -1.55 0.34
CA SER A 210 -3.01 -2.12 0.37
C SER A 210 -3.06 -3.40 1.22
N ASN A 211 -4.26 -3.94 1.43
CA ASN A 211 -4.40 -5.36 1.71
C ASN A 211 -3.86 -6.18 0.53
N SER A 212 -3.49 -7.43 0.77
CA SER A 212 -3.11 -8.32 -0.33
C SER A 212 -4.34 -8.93 -1.00
N LEU A 213 -4.25 -9.07 -2.33
CA LEU A 213 -5.15 -9.90 -3.12
C LEU A 213 -4.42 -11.19 -3.49
N ASN A 214 -5.12 -12.31 -3.34
CA ASN A 214 -4.60 -13.63 -3.69
C ASN A 214 -5.54 -14.30 -4.68
N GLY A 215 -5.02 -15.05 -5.64
CA GLY A 215 -5.84 -15.85 -6.54
C GLY A 215 -5.08 -16.49 -7.67
N SER A 216 -5.65 -17.55 -8.22
CA SER A 216 -5.20 -18.21 -9.43
C SER A 216 -6.09 -17.86 -10.63
N PHE A 217 -5.60 -18.11 -11.84
CA PHE A 217 -6.40 -17.96 -13.05
C PHE A 217 -7.61 -18.89 -13.02
N GLU A 218 -7.43 -20.13 -12.57
CA GLU A 218 -8.49 -21.13 -12.47
C GLU A 218 -9.58 -20.70 -11.49
N GLU A 219 -9.20 -20.34 -10.25
CA GLU A 219 -10.14 -19.89 -9.22
C GLU A 219 -11.01 -18.72 -9.71
N VAL A 220 -10.38 -17.67 -10.25
CA VAL A 220 -11.11 -16.48 -10.69
C VAL A 220 -11.98 -16.80 -11.93
N SER A 221 -11.52 -17.69 -12.81
CA SER A 221 -12.33 -18.18 -13.94
C SER A 221 -13.59 -18.90 -13.47
N GLU A 222 -13.46 -19.76 -12.47
CA GLU A 222 -14.62 -20.45 -11.88
C GLU A 222 -15.62 -19.49 -11.24
N LEU A 223 -15.15 -18.43 -10.57
CA LEU A 223 -16.04 -17.39 -10.03
C LEU A 223 -16.82 -16.71 -11.15
N VAL A 224 -16.16 -16.34 -12.25
CA VAL A 224 -16.79 -15.73 -13.42
C VAL A 224 -17.87 -16.65 -14.01
N LEU A 225 -17.62 -17.97 -14.10
CA LEU A 225 -18.58 -18.94 -14.63
C LEU A 225 -19.83 -19.09 -13.74
N LYS A 226 -19.66 -18.96 -12.43
CA LYS A 226 -20.73 -19.08 -11.42
C LYS A 226 -21.54 -17.79 -11.25
N ASP A 227 -21.00 -16.64 -11.65
CA ASP A 227 -21.64 -15.33 -11.47
C ASP A 227 -22.81 -15.16 -12.47
N SER A 228 -24.02 -14.91 -11.95
CA SER A 228 -25.24 -14.72 -12.76
C SER A 228 -25.25 -13.41 -13.56
N GLU A 229 -24.50 -12.40 -13.12
CA GLU A 229 -24.45 -11.08 -13.75
C GLU A 229 -23.53 -11.05 -14.98
N ILE A 230 -22.67 -12.04 -15.14
CA ILE A 230 -21.74 -12.14 -16.28
C ILE A 230 -22.48 -12.69 -17.51
N ASP A 231 -22.31 -12.00 -18.64
CA ASP A 231 -22.92 -12.41 -19.91
C ASP A 231 -22.38 -13.75 -20.45
N GLN A 232 -23.23 -14.44 -21.22
CA GLN A 232 -22.90 -15.77 -21.72
C GLN A 232 -21.70 -15.79 -22.68
N ASN A 233 -21.45 -14.71 -23.42
CA ASN A 233 -20.31 -14.67 -24.36
C ASN A 233 -18.99 -14.63 -23.58
N THR A 234 -18.93 -13.87 -22.50
CA THR A 234 -17.79 -13.84 -21.58
C THR A 234 -17.57 -15.21 -20.95
N LYS A 235 -18.64 -15.88 -20.44
CA LYS A 235 -18.55 -17.23 -19.89
C LYS A 235 -18.01 -18.23 -20.92
N ASN A 236 -18.54 -18.24 -22.11
CA ASN A 236 -18.09 -19.13 -23.21
C ASN A 236 -16.60 -18.88 -23.55
N ALA A 237 -16.14 -17.63 -23.47
CA ALA A 237 -14.74 -17.31 -23.70
C ALA A 237 -13.84 -17.84 -22.58
N VAL A 238 -14.26 -17.73 -21.33
CA VAL A 238 -13.55 -18.28 -20.15
C VAL A 238 -13.50 -19.81 -20.22
N GLU A 239 -14.62 -20.48 -20.52
CA GLU A 239 -14.65 -21.94 -20.71
C GLU A 239 -13.67 -22.41 -21.78
N LYS A 240 -13.59 -21.69 -22.91
CA LYS A 240 -12.61 -22.02 -23.96
C LYS A 240 -11.17 -21.88 -23.52
N LEU A 241 -10.87 -20.96 -22.58
CA LEU A 241 -9.53 -20.82 -22.05
C LEU A 241 -9.18 -21.96 -21.07
N LEU A 242 -10.14 -22.31 -20.19
CA LEU A 242 -9.95 -23.42 -19.24
C LEU A 242 -9.85 -24.79 -19.93
N ASN A 243 -10.64 -25.00 -20.99
CA ASN A 243 -10.66 -26.25 -21.75
C ASN A 243 -9.64 -26.28 -22.90
N LYS A 244 -8.72 -25.35 -22.97
CA LYS A 244 -7.62 -25.44 -23.94
C LYS A 244 -6.78 -26.67 -23.57
N GLU A 245 -7.13 -27.76 -24.21
CA GLU A 245 -6.19 -28.85 -24.41
C GLU A 245 -4.94 -28.28 -25.09
N ALA A 246 -3.81 -28.59 -24.50
CA ALA A 246 -2.50 -28.17 -24.94
C ALA A 246 -2.20 -28.57 -26.40
#